data_664e6f011f1f1f83eb1f5f3a2e3f3d4f
#
_entry.id   664e6f011f1f1f83eb1f5f3a2e3f3d4f
#
_cell.length_a   1.000
_cell.length_b   1.000
_cell.length_c   1.000
_cell.angle_alpha   90.00
_cell.angle_beta   90.00
_cell.angle_gamma   90.00
#
_symmetry.space_group_name_H-M   'P 1'
#
loop_
_entity.id
_entity.type
_entity.pdbx_description
1 polymer ?
#
loop_
_entity_poly.entity_id
_entity_poly.type
_entity_poly.pdbx_seq_one_letter_code
_entity_poly.pdbx_strand_id
1 'polypeptide(L)'
;MIQQSRFLARASGGFSLLEVLIAVVILAIGLLGIASTQILSLQQSGNANLRSQATIHAQNLADEVRANDGEMISAGEMERHQQRVRDAMGGEATITASRDGNSLTTTVTWTEQDPFADGGRSQEEFVLRSRMER
;
A
#
# COMPACT_ATOMS: atom_id res chain seq x y z
N MET A 1 38.52 -68.13 -24.17
CA MET A 1 37.46 -67.44 -23.33
C MET A 1 37.44 -66.00 -23.77
N ILE A 2 36.48 -65.65 -24.60
CA ILE A 2 36.36 -64.30 -25.13
C ILE A 2 35.22 -63.64 -24.36
N GLN A 3 35.56 -62.68 -23.48
CA GLN A 3 34.58 -61.89 -22.77
C GLN A 3 34.06 -60.81 -23.72
N GLN A 4 32.80 -60.90 -24.13
CA GLN A 4 32.10 -59.89 -24.87
C GLN A 4 31.65 -58.79 -23.89
N SER A 5 32.31 -57.64 -23.89
CA SER A 5 31.87 -56.40 -23.22
C SER A 5 30.62 -55.91 -23.91
N ARG A 6 29.47 -56.10 -23.28
CA ARG A 6 28.21 -55.44 -23.70
C ARG A 6 28.30 -53.95 -23.37
N PHE A 7 28.63 -53.15 -24.38
CA PHE A 7 28.38 -51.71 -24.32
C PHE A 7 26.87 -51.46 -24.27
N LEU A 8 26.37 -51.11 -23.10
CA LEU A 8 25.03 -50.58 -22.96
C LEU A 8 25.02 -49.19 -23.65
N ALA A 9 24.47 -49.14 -24.84
CA ALA A 9 24.17 -47.89 -25.51
C ALA A 9 23.16 -47.11 -24.64
N ARG A 10 23.62 -46.03 -24.01
CA ARG A 10 22.73 -45.06 -23.40
C ARG A 10 21.86 -44.48 -24.52
N ALA A 11 20.57 -44.79 -24.51
CA ALA A 11 19.60 -44.16 -25.34
C ALA A 11 19.56 -42.69 -24.91
N SER A 12 20.11 -41.81 -25.75
CA SER A 12 19.91 -40.35 -25.63
C SER A 12 18.46 -40.09 -26.04
N GLY A 13 17.55 -40.07 -25.06
CA GLY A 13 16.18 -39.61 -25.29
C GLY A 13 16.20 -38.15 -25.67
N GLY A 14 15.94 -37.84 -26.95
CA GLY A 14 15.72 -36.46 -27.38
C GLY A 14 14.41 -35.94 -26.75
N PHE A 15 14.43 -34.73 -26.25
CA PHE A 15 13.21 -34.06 -25.76
C PHE A 15 12.17 -34.00 -26.89
N SER A 16 10.96 -34.48 -26.60
CA SER A 16 9.83 -34.33 -27.51
C SER A 16 9.41 -32.86 -27.63
N LEU A 17 9.07 -32.40 -28.83
CA LEU A 17 8.52 -31.07 -29.04
C LEU A 17 7.30 -30.80 -28.12
N LEU A 18 6.49 -31.80 -27.85
CA LEU A 18 5.39 -31.72 -26.92
C LEU A 18 5.84 -31.44 -25.46
N GLU A 19 6.93 -32.07 -25.03
CA GLU A 19 7.48 -31.89 -23.69
C GLU A 19 7.98 -30.46 -23.47
N VAL A 20 8.67 -29.89 -24.48
CA VAL A 20 9.13 -28.50 -24.46
C VAL A 20 7.93 -27.56 -24.45
N LEU A 21 6.89 -27.84 -25.22
CA LEU A 21 5.67 -27.03 -25.25
C LEU A 21 4.95 -27.02 -23.89
N ILE A 22 4.81 -28.17 -23.27
CA ILE A 22 4.21 -28.29 -21.92
C ILE A 22 5.07 -27.54 -20.89
N ALA A 23 6.39 -27.69 -20.95
CA ALA A 23 7.30 -26.99 -20.04
C ALA A 23 7.19 -25.46 -20.17
N VAL A 24 7.09 -24.93 -21.39
CA VAL A 24 6.89 -23.48 -21.64
C VAL A 24 5.55 -23.00 -21.12
N VAL A 25 4.47 -23.78 -21.29
CA VAL A 25 3.15 -23.43 -20.76
C VAL A 25 3.16 -23.37 -19.23
N ILE A 26 3.75 -24.36 -18.56
CA ILE A 26 3.88 -24.36 -17.10
C ILE A 26 4.71 -23.17 -16.62
N LEU A 27 5.82 -22.87 -17.29
CA LEU A 27 6.66 -21.71 -17.00
C LEU A 27 5.89 -20.41 -17.15
N ALA A 28 5.11 -20.26 -18.22
CA ALA A 28 4.29 -19.07 -18.48
C ALA A 28 3.24 -18.85 -17.37
N ILE A 29 2.56 -19.91 -16.92
CA ILE A 29 1.60 -19.85 -15.81
C ILE A 29 2.31 -19.43 -14.50
N GLY A 30 3.49 -19.99 -14.24
CA GLY A 30 4.30 -19.64 -13.08
C GLY A 30 4.72 -18.17 -13.07
N LEU A 31 5.16 -17.64 -14.20
CA LEU A 31 5.53 -16.22 -14.35
C LEU A 31 4.32 -15.28 -14.16
N LEU A 32 3.16 -15.64 -14.68
CA LEU A 32 1.92 -14.89 -14.45
C LEU A 32 1.55 -14.84 -12.96
N GLY A 33 1.69 -15.94 -12.23
CA GLY A 33 1.47 -16.00 -10.79
C GLY A 33 2.38 -15.05 -10.02
N ILE A 34 3.68 -15.03 -10.36
CA ILE A 34 4.66 -14.13 -9.74
C ILE A 34 4.33 -12.66 -10.05
N ALA A 35 3.98 -12.34 -11.28
CA ALA A 35 3.61 -10.98 -11.67
C ALA A 35 2.40 -10.46 -10.88
N SER A 36 1.39 -11.30 -10.67
CA SER A 36 0.19 -10.95 -9.88
C SER A 36 0.52 -10.63 -8.43
N THR A 37 1.40 -11.40 -7.79
CA THR A 37 1.83 -11.15 -6.40
C THR A 37 2.66 -9.89 -6.28
N GLN A 38 3.47 -9.54 -7.29
CA GLN A 38 4.23 -8.29 -7.30
C GLN A 38 3.32 -7.06 -7.36
N ILE A 39 2.28 -7.08 -8.19
CA ILE A 39 1.30 -5.99 -8.27
C ILE A 39 0.61 -5.79 -6.92
N LEU A 40 0.15 -6.86 -6.28
CA LEU A 40 -0.49 -6.78 -4.97
C LEU A 40 0.47 -6.22 -3.90
N SER A 41 1.74 -6.63 -3.91
CA SER A 41 2.76 -6.12 -2.98
C SER A 41 3.01 -4.62 -3.16
N LEU A 42 3.03 -4.12 -4.41
CA LEU A 42 3.17 -2.70 -4.70
C LEU A 42 1.96 -1.90 -4.20
N GLN A 43 0.75 -2.40 -4.37
CA GLN A 43 -0.46 -1.76 -3.85
C GLN A 43 -0.44 -1.69 -2.32
N GLN A 44 -0.09 -2.77 -1.64
CA GLN A 44 0.04 -2.80 -0.18
C GLN A 44 1.10 -1.83 0.34
N SER A 45 2.24 -1.71 -0.36
CA SER A 45 3.29 -0.74 -0.02
C SER A 45 2.80 0.70 -0.20
N GLY A 46 2.06 0.98 -1.28
CA GLY A 46 1.42 2.27 -1.51
C GLY A 46 0.43 2.65 -0.40
N ASN A 47 -0.46 1.73 -0.03
CA ASN A 47 -1.44 1.93 1.03
C ASN A 47 -0.77 2.14 2.40
N ALA A 48 0.30 1.38 2.72
CA ALA A 48 1.07 1.57 3.94
C ALA A 48 1.72 2.97 4.01
N ASN A 49 2.19 3.49 2.88
CA ASN A 49 2.71 4.84 2.78
C ASN A 49 1.61 5.89 3.06
N LEU A 50 0.42 5.74 2.47
CA LEU A 50 -0.71 6.65 2.73
C LEU A 50 -1.10 6.67 4.21
N ARG A 51 -1.16 5.53 4.88
CA ARG A 51 -1.42 5.43 6.34
C ARG A 51 -0.35 6.13 7.18
N SER A 52 0.92 6.01 6.78
CA SER A 52 2.02 6.74 7.41
C SER A 52 1.88 8.26 7.22
N GLN A 53 1.54 8.70 6.01
CA GLN A 53 1.29 10.12 5.70
C GLN A 53 0.10 10.66 6.52
N ALA A 54 -1.01 9.92 6.62
CA ALA A 54 -2.16 10.29 7.42
C ALA A 54 -1.77 10.53 8.89
N THR A 55 -0.96 9.64 9.46
CA THR A 55 -0.47 9.78 10.84
C THR A 55 0.37 11.04 11.01
N ILE A 56 1.31 11.30 10.10
CA ILE A 56 2.19 12.48 10.13
C ILE A 56 1.38 13.76 10.02
N HIS A 57 0.43 13.84 9.08
CA HIS A 57 -0.39 15.04 8.90
C HIS A 57 -1.30 15.29 10.10
N ALA A 58 -1.90 14.24 10.68
CA ALA A 58 -2.71 14.36 11.88
C ALA A 58 -1.90 14.85 13.09
N GLN A 59 -0.68 14.34 13.27
CA GLN A 59 0.22 14.77 14.33
C GLN A 59 0.66 16.22 14.14
N ASN A 60 1.06 16.61 12.93
CA ASN A 60 1.49 17.97 12.63
C ASN A 60 0.38 18.98 12.93
N LEU A 61 -0.87 18.68 12.56
CA LEU A 61 -2.00 19.53 12.88
C LEU A 61 -2.26 19.60 14.38
N ALA A 62 -2.21 18.47 15.08
CA ALA A 62 -2.40 18.43 16.52
C ALA A 62 -1.30 19.20 17.28
N ASP A 63 -0.06 19.13 16.80
CA ASP A 63 1.07 19.85 17.41
C ASP A 63 0.97 21.38 17.14
N GLU A 64 0.49 21.78 15.96
CA GLU A 64 0.26 23.20 15.65
C GLU A 64 -0.85 23.79 16.54
N VAL A 65 -1.96 23.06 16.74
CA VAL A 65 -3.00 23.46 17.69
C VAL A 65 -2.46 23.54 19.13
N ARG A 66 -1.59 22.60 19.51
CA ARG A 66 -0.96 22.61 20.83
C ARG A 66 -0.01 23.79 21.00
N ALA A 67 0.77 24.12 19.97
CA ALA A 67 1.65 25.30 19.97
C ALA A 67 0.90 26.62 20.01
N ASN A 68 -0.38 26.62 19.60
CA ASN A 68 -1.29 27.76 19.68
C ASN A 68 -2.11 27.77 20.99
N ASP A 69 -1.52 27.31 22.11
CA ASP A 69 -2.16 27.21 23.42
C ASP A 69 -3.48 26.42 23.43
N GLY A 70 -3.60 25.48 22.49
CA GLY A 70 -4.79 24.66 22.29
C GLY A 70 -5.95 25.37 21.62
N GLU A 71 -5.77 26.60 21.14
CA GLU A 71 -6.75 27.25 20.30
C GLU A 71 -6.73 26.68 18.87
N MET A 72 -7.90 26.63 18.25
CA MET A 72 -7.99 26.17 16.87
C MET A 72 -7.23 27.12 15.94
N ILE A 73 -6.51 26.54 15.01
CA ILE A 73 -5.78 27.30 13.99
C ILE A 73 -6.74 28.08 13.08
N SER A 74 -6.24 29.13 12.46
CA SER A 74 -7.03 29.96 11.55
C SER A 74 -7.49 29.18 10.32
N ALA A 75 -8.53 29.67 9.64
CA ALA A 75 -9.03 29.08 8.41
C ALA A 75 -7.95 29.00 7.31
N GLY A 76 -7.06 29.99 7.22
CA GLY A 76 -5.96 29.98 6.25
C GLY A 76 -4.88 28.94 6.56
N GLU A 77 -4.63 28.67 7.84
CA GLU A 77 -3.73 27.59 8.28
C GLU A 77 -4.34 26.23 8.02
N MET A 78 -5.62 26.06 8.30
CA MET A 78 -6.35 24.83 7.98
C MET A 78 -6.33 24.55 6.46
N GLU A 79 -6.52 25.54 5.62
CA GLU A 79 -6.45 25.39 4.16
C GLU A 79 -5.04 24.94 3.70
N ARG A 80 -3.97 25.45 4.34
CA ARG A 80 -2.59 24.96 4.06
C ARG A 80 -2.40 23.51 4.46
N HIS A 81 -2.97 23.06 5.58
CA HIS A 81 -2.97 21.64 5.95
C HIS A 81 -3.74 20.80 4.94
N GLN A 82 -4.92 21.25 4.55
CA GLN A 82 -5.76 20.59 3.57
C GLN A 82 -5.04 20.44 2.22
N GLN A 83 -4.34 21.49 1.76
CA GLN A 83 -3.58 21.44 0.52
C GLN A 83 -2.42 20.44 0.61
N ARG A 84 -1.65 20.47 1.71
CA ARG A 84 -0.55 19.50 1.92
C ARG A 84 -1.04 18.04 1.92
N VAL A 85 -2.19 17.78 2.52
CA VAL A 85 -2.80 16.45 2.54
C VAL A 85 -3.21 16.02 1.14
N ARG A 86 -3.86 16.89 0.37
CA ARG A 86 -4.22 16.63 -1.03
C ARG A 86 -3.01 16.37 -1.91
N ASP A 87 -1.94 17.15 -1.75
CA ASP A 87 -0.71 17.01 -2.53
C ASP A 87 0.04 15.71 -2.22
N ALA A 88 0.00 15.27 -0.96
CA ALA A 88 0.71 14.07 -0.50
C ALA A 88 -0.08 12.77 -0.70
N MET A 89 -1.39 12.79 -0.53
CA MET A 89 -2.24 11.61 -0.43
C MET A 89 -3.29 11.49 -1.54
N GLY A 90 -3.42 12.52 -2.39
CA GLY A 90 -4.37 12.56 -3.50
C GLY A 90 -5.47 13.60 -3.30
N GLY A 91 -6.03 14.07 -4.42
CA GLY A 91 -6.97 15.21 -4.43
C GLY A 91 -8.28 15.02 -3.64
N GLU A 92 -8.65 13.78 -3.35
CA GLU A 92 -9.83 13.43 -2.55
C GLU A 92 -9.55 13.36 -1.05
N ALA A 93 -8.27 13.39 -0.65
CA ALA A 93 -7.88 13.32 0.75
C ALA A 93 -8.29 14.61 1.50
N THR A 94 -8.76 14.43 2.73
CA THR A 94 -9.18 15.55 3.59
C THR A 94 -8.58 15.43 4.99
N ILE A 95 -8.42 16.59 5.64
CA ILE A 95 -8.04 16.65 7.05
C ILE A 95 -8.98 17.62 7.76
N THR A 96 -9.47 17.21 8.92
CA THR A 96 -10.33 18.02 9.78
C THR A 96 -9.85 17.95 11.21
N ALA A 97 -10.15 19.01 11.97
CA ALA A 97 -9.92 19.03 13.40
C ALA A 97 -11.16 19.54 14.12
N SER A 98 -11.49 18.92 15.25
CA SER A 98 -12.55 19.38 16.14
C SER A 98 -12.07 19.34 17.59
N ARG A 99 -12.49 20.32 18.38
CA ARG A 99 -12.17 20.39 19.80
C ARG A 99 -13.45 20.24 20.62
N ASP A 100 -13.38 19.37 21.62
CA ASP A 100 -14.41 19.19 22.63
C ASP A 100 -13.74 19.27 24.01
N GLY A 101 -13.96 20.40 24.69
CA GLY A 101 -13.33 20.71 25.97
C GLY A 101 -11.79 20.65 25.87
N ASN A 102 -11.20 19.68 26.56
CA ASN A 102 -9.76 19.46 26.62
C ASN A 102 -9.28 18.36 25.64
N SER A 103 -10.12 17.91 24.74
CA SER A 103 -9.81 16.87 23.74
C SER A 103 -9.82 17.48 22.34
N LEU A 104 -8.73 17.30 21.60
CA LEU A 104 -8.64 17.57 20.17
C LEU A 104 -8.78 16.26 19.41
N THR A 105 -9.66 16.23 18.44
CA THR A 105 -9.82 15.13 17.50
C THR A 105 -9.42 15.62 16.12
N THR A 106 -8.37 14.99 15.54
CA THR A 106 -7.94 15.23 14.17
C THR A 106 -8.29 14.01 13.34
N THR A 107 -8.97 14.21 12.23
CA THR A 107 -9.37 13.14 11.31
C THR A 107 -8.77 13.39 9.94
N VAL A 108 -8.12 12.36 9.39
CA VAL A 108 -7.61 12.36 8.00
C VAL A 108 -8.33 11.25 7.26
N THR A 109 -8.91 11.58 6.10
CA THR A 109 -9.55 10.60 5.21
C THR A 109 -8.82 10.57 3.88
N TRP A 110 -8.71 9.38 3.26
CA TRP A 110 -8.09 9.19 1.95
C TRP A 110 -8.67 7.97 1.25
N THR A 111 -8.26 7.74 0.02
CA THR A 111 -8.67 6.58 -0.77
C THR A 111 -7.49 5.64 -0.98
N GLU A 112 -7.65 4.36 -0.67
CA GLU A 112 -6.68 3.29 -0.92
C GLU A 112 -7.07 2.43 -2.12
N GLN A 113 -6.07 1.77 -2.73
CA GLN A 113 -6.31 0.73 -3.71
C GLN A 113 -6.76 -0.55 -2.98
N ASP A 114 -7.95 -1.02 -3.28
CA ASP A 114 -8.49 -2.27 -2.75
C ASP A 114 -9.09 -3.10 -3.90
N PRO A 115 -8.39 -4.16 -4.34
CA PRO A 115 -8.86 -4.99 -5.46
C PRO A 115 -10.16 -5.76 -5.14
N PHE A 116 -10.59 -5.80 -3.88
CA PHE A 116 -11.79 -6.49 -3.43
C PHE A 116 -12.98 -5.55 -3.19
N ALA A 117 -12.75 -4.24 -3.21
CA ALA A 117 -13.80 -3.24 -3.08
C ALA A 117 -14.48 -2.96 -4.43
N ASP A 118 -15.75 -2.56 -4.39
CA ASP A 118 -16.46 -2.06 -5.58
C ASP A 118 -15.71 -0.85 -6.17
N GLY A 119 -15.36 -0.95 -7.46
CA GLY A 119 -14.54 0.07 -8.14
C GLY A 119 -13.05 0.00 -7.84
N GLY A 120 -12.55 -1.02 -7.11
CA GLY A 120 -11.13 -1.22 -6.85
C GLY A 120 -10.51 -0.21 -5.88
N ARG A 121 -11.32 0.48 -5.08
CA ARG A 121 -10.90 1.50 -4.11
C ARG A 121 -11.74 1.44 -2.84
N SER A 122 -11.11 1.71 -1.70
CA SER A 122 -11.78 1.89 -0.40
C SER A 122 -11.44 3.25 0.18
N GLN A 123 -12.39 3.86 0.88
CA GLN A 123 -12.14 5.06 1.67
C GLN A 123 -11.69 4.66 3.07
N GLU A 124 -10.55 5.20 3.48
CA GLU A 124 -9.95 4.94 4.78
C GLU A 124 -9.92 6.21 5.63
N GLU A 125 -9.91 6.01 6.95
CA GLU A 125 -9.92 7.09 7.92
C GLU A 125 -8.90 6.82 9.03
N PHE A 126 -8.16 7.86 9.42
CA PHE A 126 -7.31 7.86 10.60
C PHE A 126 -7.77 8.95 11.56
N VAL A 127 -8.03 8.57 12.81
CA VAL A 127 -8.50 9.48 13.87
C VAL A 127 -7.47 9.54 14.98
N LEU A 128 -6.89 10.72 15.19
CA LEU A 128 -6.00 11.02 16.29
C LEU A 128 -6.76 11.81 17.36
N ARG A 129 -6.80 11.28 18.57
CA ARG A 129 -7.31 12.02 19.74
C ARG A 129 -6.17 12.39 20.65
N SER A 130 -6.03 13.66 20.94
CA SER A 130 -5.00 14.17 21.85
C SER A 130 -5.63 15.04 22.95
N ARG A 131 -5.09 14.91 24.17
CA ARG A 131 -5.49 15.79 25.26
C ARG A 131 -4.69 17.08 25.16
N MET A 132 -5.38 18.20 25.30
CA MET A 132 -4.78 19.52 25.42
C MET A 132 -4.69 19.86 26.90
N GLU A 133 -3.49 20.01 27.43
CA GLU A 133 -3.28 20.54 28.78
C GLU A 133 -3.29 22.08 28.70
N ARG A 134 -3.94 22.71 29.68
CA ARG A 134 -3.89 24.16 29.86
C ARG A 134 -2.65 24.52 30.61
#